data_2859183096410953a7e1b6f0c7fd5b1e
#
_entry.id   2859183096410953a7e1b6f0c7fd5b1e
#
_cell.length_a   1.000
_cell.length_b   1.000
_cell.length_c   1.000
_cell.angle_alpha   90.00
_cell.angle_beta   90.00
_cell.angle_gamma   90.00
#
_symmetry.space_group_name_H-M   'P 1'
#
loop_
_entity.id
_entity.type
_entity.pdbx_description
1 polymer ?
#
loop_
_entity_poly.entity_id
_entity_poly.type
_entity_poly.pdbx_seq_one_letter_code
_entity_poly.pdbx_strand_id
1 'polypeptide(L)'
;MNRLPATLTQLQRRLADGQLSVPEALHLQRERFTRRQTAHGCVVRALDARSPAGADAATNGTLTGIALAHKDIFDLAGWTPGLGHSQGLTDTNRQPAPAIAMLARAGATQLATLTMAEYACGSTSHNPRMPAVANPLGPLLAVGGSSSGSAVAVASEMVYGALGTDTAGSVRIPAATCGLLGLKTTHGLIPTQGVHPLAPSLDSVGLLTRSAGDARAMLAALTAPGDLHEAVSAPRLKAWLPEDRLDVSVAAALQDFARQWPACERMHLLPELPLLTALSEIVLHHEAAATHHAGLCRGSLSGGVEAVALPGLVIPADWYRAALQDRMQRARAFFSAHLQQHDLLMLPALPQPLPDRAVVTPGEPGFDVRQLLSLHSFMGFVNYLGFPSMVIPIAIDARGLPISAQFIARPFEEQTLLAFANEVELERFGSDGFTRRFTHLLD
;
A
#
# COMPACT_ATOMS: atom_id res chain seq x y z
N MET A 1 23.96 -23.62 5.58
CA MET A 1 22.54 -23.55 5.24
C MET A 1 22.29 -22.27 4.44
N ASN A 2 21.80 -22.38 3.22
CA ASN A 2 21.50 -21.22 2.37
C ASN A 2 20.27 -20.48 2.91
N ARG A 3 20.49 -19.47 3.74
CA ARG A 3 19.42 -18.58 4.23
C ARG A 3 19.04 -17.58 3.13
N LEU A 4 17.75 -17.35 2.90
CA LEU A 4 17.28 -16.30 2.00
C LEU A 4 17.74 -14.92 2.49
N PRO A 5 18.16 -14.02 1.59
CA PRO A 5 18.52 -12.66 1.96
C PRO A 5 17.29 -11.84 2.38
N ALA A 6 17.52 -10.67 2.96
CA ALA A 6 16.47 -9.81 3.49
C ALA A 6 15.64 -9.16 2.38
N THR A 7 16.27 -8.78 1.27
CA THR A 7 15.62 -8.02 0.20
C THR A 7 15.62 -8.81 -1.13
N LEU A 8 14.67 -8.49 -1.98
CA LEU A 8 14.55 -9.02 -3.35
C LEU A 8 15.83 -8.72 -4.15
N THR A 9 16.32 -7.51 -4.05
CA THR A 9 17.51 -7.06 -4.79
C THR A 9 18.78 -7.82 -4.35
N GLN A 10 18.89 -8.17 -3.07
CA GLN A 10 19.97 -9.06 -2.61
C GLN A 10 19.81 -10.49 -3.17
N LEU A 11 18.56 -11.00 -3.28
CA LEU A 11 18.32 -12.30 -3.89
C LEU A 11 18.66 -12.30 -5.39
N GLN A 12 18.28 -11.24 -6.12
CA GLN A 12 18.65 -11.07 -7.53
C GLN A 12 20.18 -11.12 -7.73
N ARG A 13 20.95 -10.45 -6.87
CA ARG A 13 22.43 -10.50 -6.92
C ARG A 13 22.94 -11.92 -6.71
N ARG A 14 22.42 -12.65 -5.72
CA ARG A 14 22.84 -14.04 -5.46
C ARG A 14 22.51 -14.98 -6.62
N LEU A 15 21.38 -14.78 -7.29
CA LEU A 15 20.99 -15.50 -8.51
C LEU A 15 21.95 -15.17 -9.68
N ALA A 16 22.23 -13.88 -9.89
CA ALA A 16 23.14 -13.41 -10.94
C ALA A 16 24.59 -13.92 -10.75
N ASP A 17 25.07 -13.96 -9.49
CA ASP A 17 26.39 -14.45 -9.12
C ASP A 17 26.49 -15.99 -9.11
N GLY A 18 25.40 -16.71 -9.42
CA GLY A 18 25.35 -18.18 -9.40
C GLY A 18 25.47 -18.80 -8.00
N GLN A 19 25.34 -17.99 -6.93
CA GLN A 19 25.37 -18.46 -5.54
C GLN A 19 24.10 -19.24 -5.16
N LEU A 20 23.04 -19.11 -5.93
CA LEU A 20 21.77 -19.79 -5.77
C LEU A 20 21.13 -19.99 -7.16
N SER A 21 20.64 -21.17 -7.42
CA SER A 21 19.87 -21.43 -8.64
C SER A 21 18.41 -20.98 -8.48
N VAL A 22 17.74 -20.70 -9.60
CA VAL A 22 16.30 -20.31 -9.60
C VAL A 22 15.41 -21.35 -8.90
N PRO A 23 15.54 -22.68 -9.18
CA PRO A 23 14.76 -23.69 -8.47
C PRO A 23 15.00 -23.70 -6.96
N GLU A 24 16.26 -23.58 -6.52
CA GLU A 24 16.61 -23.50 -5.10
C GLU A 24 16.02 -22.25 -4.43
N ALA A 25 16.12 -21.10 -5.08
CA ALA A 25 15.55 -19.85 -4.58
C ALA A 25 14.04 -19.95 -4.40
N LEU A 26 13.32 -20.48 -5.38
CA LEU A 26 11.87 -20.68 -5.31
C LEU A 26 11.48 -21.73 -4.26
N HIS A 27 12.26 -22.81 -4.12
CA HIS A 27 12.05 -23.81 -3.09
C HIS A 27 12.15 -23.20 -1.68
N LEU A 28 13.24 -22.46 -1.40
CA LEU A 28 13.43 -21.79 -0.11
C LEU A 28 12.34 -20.76 0.20
N GLN A 29 11.88 -20.00 -0.81
CA GLN A 29 10.79 -19.05 -0.64
C GLN A 29 9.46 -19.74 -0.32
N ARG A 30 9.14 -20.87 -1.00
CA ARG A 30 7.96 -21.69 -0.72
C ARG A 30 8.02 -22.30 0.68
N GLU A 31 9.17 -22.82 1.11
CA GLU A 31 9.33 -23.31 2.48
C GLU A 31 9.12 -22.20 3.52
N ARG A 32 9.72 -21.02 3.31
CA ARG A 32 9.53 -19.87 4.19
C ARG A 32 8.05 -19.45 4.26
N PHE A 33 7.38 -19.37 3.11
CA PHE A 33 5.95 -19.08 3.02
C PHE A 33 5.13 -20.12 3.79
N THR A 34 5.33 -21.40 3.55
CA THR A 34 4.57 -22.51 4.19
C THR A 34 4.72 -22.49 5.71
N ARG A 35 5.93 -22.22 6.23
CA ARG A 35 6.15 -22.11 7.67
C ARG A 35 5.40 -20.93 8.33
N ARG A 36 5.19 -19.85 7.60
CA ARG A 36 4.65 -18.59 8.15
C ARG A 36 3.19 -18.32 7.78
N GLN A 37 2.63 -19.00 6.79
CA GLN A 37 1.31 -18.68 6.21
C GLN A 37 0.15 -18.73 7.22
N THR A 38 0.26 -19.53 8.27
CA THR A 38 -0.78 -19.68 9.30
C THR A 38 -0.60 -18.75 10.49
N ALA A 39 0.60 -18.14 10.65
CA ALA A 39 0.94 -17.38 11.86
C ALA A 39 0.14 -16.08 12.02
N HIS A 40 -0.28 -15.45 10.92
CA HIS A 40 -0.86 -14.11 10.95
C HIS A 40 -2.26 -14.00 10.33
N GLY A 41 -2.85 -15.09 9.83
CA GLY A 41 -4.19 -15.08 9.22
C GLY A 41 -4.29 -14.25 7.92
N CYS A 42 -3.18 -13.98 7.23
CA CYS A 42 -3.16 -13.07 6.09
C CYS A 42 -3.32 -13.74 4.72
N VAL A 43 -3.35 -15.08 4.65
CA VAL A 43 -3.45 -15.84 3.41
C VAL A 43 -4.88 -16.30 3.17
N VAL A 44 -5.45 -15.93 2.03
CA VAL A 44 -6.78 -16.41 1.57
C VAL A 44 -6.61 -17.73 0.83
N ARG A 45 -5.70 -17.76 -0.15
CA ARG A 45 -5.42 -18.92 -0.97
C ARG A 45 -3.92 -19.06 -1.22
N ALA A 46 -3.35 -20.19 -0.88
CA ALA A 46 -2.01 -20.55 -1.34
C ALA A 46 -2.10 -21.10 -2.78
N LEU A 47 -1.16 -20.69 -3.63
CA LEU A 47 -1.04 -21.12 -5.02
C LEU A 47 0.13 -22.09 -5.15
N ASP A 48 -0.10 -23.26 -5.71
CA ASP A 48 0.96 -24.22 -6.00
C ASP A 48 1.54 -24.03 -7.42
N ALA A 49 2.64 -24.72 -7.71
CA ALA A 49 3.29 -24.63 -9.02
C ALA A 49 2.43 -25.21 -10.19
N ARG A 50 1.33 -25.92 -9.88
CA ARG A 50 0.40 -26.49 -10.84
C ARG A 50 -0.82 -25.60 -11.05
N SER A 51 -0.96 -24.54 -10.25
CA SER A 51 -2.02 -23.55 -10.46
C SER A 51 -1.77 -22.81 -11.77
N PRO A 52 -2.80 -22.62 -12.65
CA PRO A 52 -2.66 -21.77 -13.84
C PRO A 52 -2.09 -20.39 -13.53
N ALA A 53 -2.39 -19.84 -12.37
CA ALA A 53 -1.85 -18.56 -11.90
C ALA A 53 -0.39 -18.62 -11.45
N GLY A 54 0.17 -19.81 -11.21
CA GLY A 54 1.56 -19.99 -10.74
C GLY A 54 2.52 -20.54 -11.80
N ALA A 55 1.99 -20.94 -12.98
CA ALA A 55 2.74 -21.75 -13.94
C ALA A 55 3.53 -20.98 -15.01
N ASP A 56 3.21 -19.73 -15.29
CA ASP A 56 3.68 -19.02 -16.51
C ASP A 56 4.72 -17.92 -16.25
N ALA A 57 5.53 -18.07 -15.19
CA ALA A 57 6.64 -17.14 -15.00
C ALA A 57 7.69 -17.32 -16.10
N ALA A 58 8.04 -16.24 -16.79
CA ALA A 58 9.11 -16.26 -17.79
C ALA A 58 10.44 -16.74 -17.17
N THR A 59 11.18 -17.55 -17.89
CA THR A 59 12.45 -18.12 -17.38
C THR A 59 13.63 -17.15 -17.42
N ASN A 60 13.49 -15.99 -18.08
CA ASN A 60 14.56 -15.02 -18.33
C ASN A 60 14.12 -13.56 -18.06
N GLY A 61 13.14 -13.32 -17.18
CA GLY A 61 12.69 -11.99 -16.82
C GLY A 61 13.48 -11.38 -15.65
N THR A 62 13.31 -10.08 -15.45
CA THR A 62 14.00 -9.33 -14.38
C THR A 62 13.62 -9.80 -12.97
N LEU A 63 12.47 -10.47 -12.79
CA LEU A 63 11.99 -11.03 -11.53
C LEU A 63 12.07 -12.56 -11.49
N THR A 64 12.81 -13.19 -12.39
CA THR A 64 12.97 -14.65 -12.40
C THR A 64 13.56 -15.15 -11.08
N GLY A 65 12.92 -16.14 -10.47
CA GLY A 65 13.30 -16.69 -9.17
C GLY A 65 12.77 -15.91 -7.97
N ILE A 66 11.93 -14.88 -8.18
CA ILE A 66 11.30 -14.08 -7.14
C ILE A 66 9.85 -14.51 -6.94
N ALA A 67 9.48 -14.73 -5.69
CA ALA A 67 8.11 -15.07 -5.29
C ALA A 67 7.38 -13.86 -4.69
N LEU A 68 6.18 -13.59 -5.19
CA LEU A 68 5.29 -12.50 -4.78
C LEU A 68 3.92 -13.04 -4.35
N ALA A 69 3.12 -12.21 -3.71
CA ALA A 69 1.72 -12.46 -3.42
C ALA A 69 0.92 -11.16 -3.53
N HIS A 70 -0.40 -11.24 -3.64
CA HIS A 70 -1.20 -10.07 -3.97
C HIS A 70 -2.49 -10.05 -3.20
N LYS A 71 -3.01 -8.85 -2.92
CA LYS A 71 -4.34 -8.62 -2.37
C LYS A 71 -5.39 -9.41 -3.16
N ASP A 72 -6.35 -10.02 -2.48
CA ASP A 72 -7.40 -10.84 -3.09
C ASP A 72 -8.50 -10.01 -3.76
N ILE A 73 -8.05 -9.07 -4.62
CA ILE A 73 -8.86 -8.14 -5.40
C ILE A 73 -8.53 -8.21 -6.90
N PHE A 74 -7.39 -8.83 -7.23
CA PHE A 74 -6.92 -8.98 -8.59
C PHE A 74 -7.46 -10.26 -9.21
N ASP A 75 -7.96 -10.20 -10.43
CA ASP A 75 -8.24 -11.40 -11.22
C ASP A 75 -6.96 -12.21 -11.43
N LEU A 76 -7.05 -13.51 -11.24
CA LEU A 76 -5.98 -14.46 -11.53
C LEU A 76 -6.45 -15.43 -12.62
N ALA A 77 -5.50 -15.99 -13.38
CA ALA A 77 -5.83 -17.03 -14.34
C ALA A 77 -6.55 -18.20 -13.65
N GLY A 78 -7.75 -18.51 -14.10
CA GLY A 78 -8.57 -19.59 -13.54
C GLY A 78 -9.30 -19.30 -12.24
N TRP A 79 -9.25 -18.07 -11.70
CA TRP A 79 -9.85 -17.73 -10.42
C TRP A 79 -10.48 -16.35 -10.39
N THR A 80 -11.63 -16.21 -9.74
CA THR A 80 -12.18 -14.92 -9.32
C THR A 80 -11.63 -14.54 -7.94
N PRO A 81 -11.40 -13.25 -7.65
CA PRO A 81 -11.01 -12.83 -6.30
C PRO A 81 -12.16 -13.01 -5.30
N GLY A 82 -11.81 -13.28 -4.04
CA GLY A 82 -12.78 -13.43 -2.95
C GLY A 82 -13.26 -12.11 -2.37
N LEU A 83 -12.57 -11.00 -2.62
CA LEU A 83 -12.95 -9.64 -2.25
C LEU A 83 -13.17 -9.42 -0.73
N GLY A 84 -12.41 -10.15 0.09
CA GLY A 84 -12.55 -10.10 1.54
C GLY A 84 -13.70 -10.99 2.08
N HIS A 85 -14.22 -11.90 1.27
CA HIS A 85 -15.11 -12.98 1.69
C HIS A 85 -14.32 -14.28 1.84
N SER A 86 -14.96 -15.43 1.56
CA SER A 86 -14.25 -16.70 1.39
C SER A 86 -13.36 -16.68 0.15
N GLN A 87 -12.64 -17.74 -0.12
CA GLN A 87 -11.89 -17.91 -1.36
C GLN A 87 -12.79 -17.70 -2.58
N GLY A 88 -12.29 -16.98 -3.58
CA GLY A 88 -12.96 -16.81 -4.86
C GLY A 88 -13.23 -18.15 -5.56
N LEU A 89 -14.18 -18.15 -6.49
CA LEU A 89 -14.59 -19.35 -7.24
C LEU A 89 -13.58 -19.65 -8.35
N THR A 90 -13.49 -20.93 -8.73
CA THR A 90 -12.79 -21.34 -9.94
C THR A 90 -13.54 -20.82 -11.17
N ASP A 91 -12.82 -20.15 -12.07
CA ASP A 91 -13.35 -19.66 -13.34
C ASP A 91 -12.27 -19.85 -14.41
N THR A 92 -12.39 -20.94 -15.17
CA THR A 92 -11.39 -21.35 -16.17
C THR A 92 -11.24 -20.34 -17.31
N ASN A 93 -12.20 -19.45 -17.52
CA ASN A 93 -12.18 -18.40 -18.53
C ASN A 93 -11.60 -17.08 -18.02
N ARG A 94 -11.33 -16.96 -16.70
CA ARG A 94 -10.80 -15.74 -16.11
C ARG A 94 -9.37 -15.50 -16.57
N GLN A 95 -9.13 -14.31 -17.13
CA GLN A 95 -7.80 -13.84 -17.47
C GLN A 95 -7.19 -13.09 -16.29
N PRO A 96 -5.88 -13.14 -16.10
CA PRO A 96 -5.24 -12.38 -15.03
C PRO A 96 -5.33 -10.88 -15.29
N ALA A 97 -5.45 -10.10 -14.22
CA ALA A 97 -5.30 -8.65 -14.30
C ALA A 97 -3.96 -8.29 -14.99
N PRO A 98 -3.92 -7.26 -15.87
CA PRO A 98 -2.68 -6.86 -16.55
C PRO A 98 -1.49 -6.67 -15.62
N ALA A 99 -1.69 -6.07 -14.43
CA ALA A 99 -0.61 -5.92 -13.44
C ALA A 99 -0.03 -7.28 -13.00
N ILE A 100 -0.86 -8.30 -12.81
CA ILE A 100 -0.42 -9.65 -12.47
C ILE A 100 0.31 -10.29 -13.66
N ALA A 101 -0.24 -10.16 -14.86
CA ALA A 101 0.37 -10.69 -16.07
C ALA A 101 1.73 -10.03 -16.39
N MET A 102 1.89 -8.73 -16.10
CA MET A 102 3.17 -8.02 -16.27
C MET A 102 4.25 -8.58 -15.32
N LEU A 103 3.92 -8.80 -14.04
CA LEU A 103 4.85 -9.43 -13.10
C LEU A 103 5.20 -10.87 -13.51
N ALA A 104 4.25 -11.66 -13.98
CA ALA A 104 4.50 -13.00 -14.47
C ALA A 104 5.42 -12.99 -15.72
N ARG A 105 5.19 -12.08 -16.67
CA ARG A 105 6.08 -11.90 -17.85
C ARG A 105 7.50 -11.48 -17.42
N ALA A 106 7.63 -10.73 -16.33
CA ALA A 106 8.94 -10.41 -15.76
C ALA A 106 9.58 -11.59 -15.00
N GLY A 107 8.91 -12.74 -14.89
CA GLY A 107 9.44 -13.96 -14.29
C GLY A 107 9.06 -14.16 -12.82
N ALA A 108 8.23 -13.30 -12.24
CA ALA A 108 7.78 -13.46 -10.86
C ALA A 108 6.81 -14.63 -10.69
N THR A 109 7.01 -15.41 -9.62
CA THR A 109 6.12 -16.52 -9.24
C THR A 109 5.09 -16.03 -8.22
N GLN A 110 3.81 -16.35 -8.45
CA GLN A 110 2.72 -16.02 -7.53
C GLN A 110 2.60 -17.12 -6.45
N LEU A 111 2.61 -16.78 -5.16
CA LEU A 111 2.47 -17.76 -4.08
C LEU A 111 1.09 -17.78 -3.43
N ALA A 112 0.39 -16.65 -3.39
CA ALA A 112 -0.87 -16.57 -2.68
C ALA A 112 -1.72 -15.36 -3.10
N THR A 113 -3.03 -15.46 -2.82
CA THR A 113 -3.89 -14.29 -2.63
C THR A 113 -4.00 -13.98 -1.13
N LEU A 114 -4.10 -12.69 -0.80
CA LEU A 114 -3.93 -12.17 0.56
C LEU A 114 -5.18 -11.45 1.05
N THR A 115 -5.46 -11.60 2.34
CA THR A 115 -6.61 -11.02 3.04
C THR A 115 -6.69 -9.50 2.86
N MET A 116 -7.91 -8.99 2.86
CA MET A 116 -8.23 -7.58 2.70
C MET A 116 -9.48 -7.21 3.50
N ALA A 117 -9.70 -5.93 3.75
CA ALA A 117 -11.01 -5.45 4.17
C ALA A 117 -12.04 -5.75 3.08
N GLU A 118 -13.27 -6.09 3.46
CA GLU A 118 -14.34 -6.47 2.53
C GLU A 118 -14.52 -5.40 1.44
N TYR A 119 -14.46 -5.78 0.18
CA TYR A 119 -14.53 -4.91 -1.02
C TYR A 119 -13.59 -3.70 -0.99
N ALA A 120 -12.45 -3.81 -0.32
CA ALA A 120 -11.51 -2.72 -0.09
C ALA A 120 -12.06 -1.58 0.79
N CYS A 121 -13.22 -1.72 1.42
CA CYS A 121 -13.84 -0.75 2.31
C CYS A 121 -13.33 -0.89 3.74
N GLY A 122 -12.40 -0.04 4.15
CA GLY A 122 -11.89 0.00 5.52
C GLY A 122 -10.43 0.38 5.60
N SER A 123 -10.09 1.20 6.61
CA SER A 123 -8.72 1.64 6.91
C SER A 123 -7.96 0.71 7.86
N THR A 124 -8.58 -0.40 8.27
CA THR A 124 -7.98 -1.45 9.11
C THR A 124 -8.15 -2.84 8.48
N SER A 125 -7.54 -3.85 9.13
CA SER A 125 -7.74 -5.26 8.77
C SER A 125 -9.09 -5.83 9.24
N HIS A 126 -9.92 -5.04 9.92
CA HIS A 126 -11.22 -5.53 10.40
C HIS A 126 -12.09 -5.98 9.24
N ASN A 127 -12.45 -7.25 9.26
CA ASN A 127 -13.35 -7.87 8.31
C ASN A 127 -14.13 -8.98 9.02
N PRO A 128 -15.44 -8.79 9.29
CA PRO A 128 -16.23 -9.77 10.04
C PRO A 128 -16.44 -11.10 9.30
N ARG A 129 -16.08 -11.18 8.02
CA ARG A 129 -16.24 -12.37 7.17
C ARG A 129 -14.97 -13.22 7.06
N MET A 130 -13.84 -12.72 7.58
CA MET A 130 -12.53 -13.35 7.48
C MET A 130 -11.89 -13.49 8.86
N PRO A 131 -10.99 -14.46 9.05
CA PRO A 131 -10.17 -14.51 10.25
C PRO A 131 -9.43 -13.20 10.51
N ALA A 132 -9.22 -12.87 11.79
CA ALA A 132 -8.46 -11.70 12.17
C ALA A 132 -7.01 -11.80 11.66
N VAL A 133 -6.50 -10.68 11.13
CA VAL A 133 -5.12 -10.56 10.69
C VAL A 133 -4.29 -9.96 11.83
N ALA A 134 -3.21 -10.65 12.21
CA ALA A 134 -2.30 -10.19 13.26
C ALA A 134 -1.15 -9.37 12.70
N ASN A 135 -0.84 -8.25 13.35
CA ASN A 135 0.32 -7.43 12.99
C ASN A 135 1.62 -8.16 13.37
N PRO A 136 2.58 -8.32 12.45
CA PRO A 136 3.86 -8.94 12.77
C PRO A 136 4.67 -8.21 13.84
N LEU A 137 4.44 -6.92 14.05
CA LEU A 137 5.12 -6.12 15.08
C LEU A 137 4.54 -6.32 16.49
N GLY A 138 3.36 -6.95 16.59
CA GLY A 138 2.71 -7.28 17.84
C GLY A 138 1.24 -7.64 17.62
N PRO A 139 0.73 -8.75 18.16
CA PRO A 139 -0.61 -9.27 17.87
C PRO A 139 -1.75 -8.37 18.35
N LEU A 140 -1.47 -7.48 19.29
CA LEU A 140 -2.44 -6.50 19.81
C LEU A 140 -2.44 -5.19 19.02
N LEU A 141 -1.48 -4.98 18.12
CA LEU A 141 -1.37 -3.77 17.32
C LEU A 141 -2.31 -3.82 16.12
N ALA A 142 -2.78 -2.65 15.70
CA ALA A 142 -3.60 -2.51 14.51
C ALA A 142 -2.81 -2.88 13.26
N VAL A 143 -3.46 -3.58 12.33
CA VAL A 143 -3.03 -3.66 10.94
C VAL A 143 -3.89 -2.69 10.15
N GLY A 144 -3.25 -1.80 9.41
CA GLY A 144 -3.94 -0.92 8.48
C GLY A 144 -4.61 -1.72 7.35
N GLY A 145 -5.51 -1.06 6.65
CA GLY A 145 -6.26 -1.60 5.53
C GLY A 145 -6.39 -0.58 4.38
N SER A 146 -6.98 -1.04 3.29
CA SER A 146 -7.60 -2.35 3.07
C SER A 146 -6.63 -3.44 2.58
N SER A 147 -5.38 -3.16 2.22
CA SER A 147 -4.39 -4.14 1.75
C SER A 147 -3.64 -4.78 2.94
N SER A 148 -4.37 -5.18 3.98
CA SER A 148 -3.84 -5.68 5.26
C SER A 148 -2.99 -6.93 5.10
N GLY A 149 -3.49 -7.95 4.39
CA GLY A 149 -2.76 -9.18 4.14
C GLY A 149 -1.48 -8.97 3.34
N SER A 150 -1.49 -8.02 2.38
CA SER A 150 -0.30 -7.67 1.60
C SER A 150 0.80 -7.10 2.49
N ALA A 151 0.46 -6.18 3.41
CA ALA A 151 1.43 -5.62 4.35
C ALA A 151 1.97 -6.69 5.30
N VAL A 152 1.10 -7.52 5.88
CA VAL A 152 1.50 -8.57 6.82
C VAL A 152 2.38 -9.62 6.15
N ALA A 153 2.05 -10.08 4.95
CA ALA A 153 2.86 -11.07 4.23
C ALA A 153 4.28 -10.55 3.91
N VAL A 154 4.41 -9.25 3.59
CA VAL A 154 5.70 -8.62 3.33
C VAL A 154 6.46 -8.37 4.62
N ALA A 155 5.83 -7.82 5.67
CA ALA A 155 6.46 -7.54 6.95
C ALA A 155 6.92 -8.81 7.67
N SER A 156 6.15 -9.91 7.59
CA SER A 156 6.52 -11.22 8.14
C SER A 156 7.49 -12.01 7.25
N GLU A 157 8.06 -11.39 6.21
CA GLU A 157 8.99 -12.02 5.26
C GLU A 157 8.44 -13.27 4.54
N MET A 158 7.14 -13.46 4.45
CA MET A 158 6.56 -14.55 3.65
C MET A 158 6.92 -14.40 2.17
N VAL A 159 6.85 -13.15 1.67
CA VAL A 159 7.19 -12.76 0.31
C VAL A 159 8.08 -11.51 0.31
N TYR A 160 8.72 -11.22 -0.80
CA TYR A 160 9.56 -10.02 -0.92
C TYR A 160 8.75 -8.76 -1.18
N GLY A 161 7.62 -8.89 -1.87
CA GLY A 161 6.73 -7.77 -2.14
C GLY A 161 5.33 -8.24 -2.48
N ALA A 162 4.38 -7.34 -2.41
CA ALA A 162 2.99 -7.60 -2.74
C ALA A 162 2.33 -6.40 -3.43
N LEU A 163 1.38 -6.68 -4.34
CA LEU A 163 0.48 -5.65 -4.82
C LEU A 163 -0.68 -5.43 -3.86
N GLY A 164 -1.13 -4.20 -3.79
CA GLY A 164 -2.36 -3.77 -3.17
C GLY A 164 -3.08 -2.76 -4.06
N THR A 165 -4.20 -2.21 -3.57
CA THR A 165 -4.92 -1.10 -4.18
C THR A 165 -5.04 0.02 -3.17
N ASP A 166 -4.99 1.27 -3.63
CA ASP A 166 -5.06 2.47 -2.81
C ASP A 166 -6.11 3.42 -3.39
N THR A 167 -7.22 3.59 -2.67
CA THR A 167 -8.34 4.47 -3.02
C THR A 167 -8.35 5.72 -2.13
N ALA A 168 -8.00 5.53 -0.84
CA ALA A 168 -7.89 6.60 0.16
C ALA A 168 -6.85 6.24 1.23
N GLY A 169 -5.72 5.62 0.81
CA GLY A 169 -4.63 5.22 1.71
C GLY A 169 -4.44 3.72 1.87
N SER A 170 -5.17 2.88 1.14
CA SER A 170 -5.22 1.43 1.38
C SER A 170 -3.94 0.63 1.07
N VAL A 171 -2.89 1.24 0.57
CA VAL A 171 -1.51 0.73 0.51
C VAL A 171 -0.66 1.43 1.57
N ARG A 172 -0.83 2.73 1.71
CA ARG A 172 -0.02 3.61 2.55
C ARG A 172 -0.29 3.40 4.05
N ILE A 173 -1.55 3.25 4.46
CA ILE A 173 -1.91 2.99 5.85
C ILE A 173 -1.32 1.65 6.34
N PRO A 174 -1.56 0.50 5.67
CA PRO A 174 -0.96 -0.76 6.13
C PRO A 174 0.57 -0.77 6.06
N ALA A 175 1.19 -0.02 5.13
CA ALA A 175 2.64 0.16 5.14
C ALA A 175 3.12 0.89 6.41
N ALA A 176 2.45 2.00 6.79
CA ALA A 176 2.77 2.75 8.01
C ALA A 176 2.66 1.89 9.27
N THR A 177 1.61 1.07 9.37
CA THR A 177 1.36 0.24 10.56
C THR A 177 2.22 -1.02 10.64
N CYS A 178 2.85 -1.45 9.54
CA CYS A 178 3.69 -2.64 9.47
C CYS A 178 5.19 -2.32 9.25
N GLY A 179 5.59 -1.04 9.27
CA GLY A 179 6.98 -0.63 9.12
C GLY A 179 7.55 -0.90 7.73
N LEU A 180 6.76 -0.69 6.68
CA LEU A 180 7.09 -0.98 5.29
C LEU A 180 7.20 0.29 4.44
N LEU A 181 7.77 0.12 3.24
CA LEU A 181 7.53 1.04 2.13
C LEU A 181 6.20 0.68 1.46
N GLY A 182 5.30 1.67 1.38
CA GLY A 182 4.06 1.59 0.61
C GLY A 182 4.02 2.66 -0.47
N LEU A 183 4.02 2.25 -1.74
CA LEU A 183 3.97 3.16 -2.88
C LEU A 183 2.59 3.11 -3.54
N LYS A 184 1.85 4.22 -3.48
CA LYS A 184 0.71 4.50 -4.35
C LYS A 184 1.25 5.15 -5.63
N THR A 185 1.03 4.53 -6.77
CA THR A 185 1.49 5.07 -8.05
C THR A 185 0.62 6.23 -8.54
N THR A 186 1.10 6.99 -9.51
CA THR A 186 0.30 7.95 -10.27
C THR A 186 -0.97 7.26 -10.76
N HIS A 187 -2.12 7.95 -10.63
CA HIS A 187 -3.39 7.40 -11.09
C HIS A 187 -3.32 7.06 -12.57
N GLY A 188 -3.68 5.82 -12.93
CA GLY A 188 -3.64 5.32 -14.30
C GLY A 188 -2.27 4.83 -14.79
N LEU A 189 -1.18 4.97 -14.04
CA LEU A 189 0.13 4.46 -14.42
C LEU A 189 0.13 2.92 -14.56
N ILE A 190 -0.38 2.23 -13.57
CA ILE A 190 -0.56 0.77 -13.62
C ILE A 190 -2.04 0.49 -13.94
N PRO A 191 -2.33 -0.33 -14.96
CA PRO A 191 -3.70 -0.65 -15.35
C PRO A 191 -4.52 -1.27 -14.23
N THR A 192 -5.77 -0.82 -14.08
CA THR A 192 -6.74 -1.34 -13.08
C THR A 192 -7.75 -2.33 -13.67
N GLN A 193 -7.60 -2.72 -14.95
CA GLN A 193 -8.42 -3.79 -15.54
C GLN A 193 -8.20 -5.10 -14.76
N GLY A 194 -9.27 -5.85 -14.51
CA GLY A 194 -9.21 -7.08 -13.71
C GLY A 194 -8.94 -6.84 -12.22
N VAL A 195 -9.08 -5.60 -11.77
CA VAL A 195 -9.12 -5.22 -10.35
C VAL A 195 -10.54 -4.84 -10.00
N HIS A 196 -11.11 -5.45 -8.94
CA HIS A 196 -12.47 -5.08 -8.52
C HIS A 196 -12.46 -3.63 -8.02
N PRO A 197 -13.29 -2.73 -8.58
CA PRO A 197 -13.25 -1.32 -8.22
C PRO A 197 -13.88 -1.06 -6.85
N LEU A 198 -13.36 -0.05 -6.14
CA LEU A 198 -14.06 0.63 -5.04
C LEU A 198 -14.56 2.00 -5.52
N ALA A 199 -13.66 2.82 -6.02
CA ALA A 199 -13.94 4.11 -6.63
C ALA A 199 -13.00 4.32 -7.82
N PRO A 200 -13.41 3.98 -9.05
CA PRO A 200 -12.56 3.97 -10.25
C PRO A 200 -11.77 5.26 -10.49
N SER A 201 -12.36 6.40 -10.14
CA SER A 201 -11.69 7.70 -10.29
C SER A 201 -10.56 7.94 -9.28
N LEU A 202 -10.47 7.13 -8.21
CA LEU A 202 -9.49 7.26 -7.14
C LEU A 202 -8.54 6.06 -7.06
N ASP A 203 -9.00 4.88 -7.50
CA ASP A 203 -8.28 3.62 -7.38
C ASP A 203 -6.93 3.66 -8.09
N SER A 204 -5.88 3.24 -7.41
CA SER A 204 -4.54 3.04 -7.96
C SER A 204 -4.01 1.70 -7.49
N VAL A 205 -3.30 0.98 -8.37
CA VAL A 205 -2.49 -0.17 -7.95
C VAL A 205 -1.26 0.36 -7.24
N GLY A 206 -0.87 -0.28 -6.14
CA GLY A 206 0.31 0.11 -5.39
C GLY A 206 1.13 -1.08 -4.91
N LEU A 207 2.31 -0.77 -4.40
CA LEU A 207 3.33 -1.72 -4.00
C LEU A 207 3.56 -1.66 -2.49
N LEU A 208 3.77 -2.82 -1.90
CA LEU A 208 4.23 -2.98 -0.52
C LEU A 208 5.53 -3.78 -0.54
N THR A 209 6.61 -3.23 0.00
CA THR A 209 7.93 -3.85 0.03
C THR A 209 8.68 -3.52 1.31
N ARG A 210 9.77 -4.27 1.60
CA ARG A 210 10.64 -3.98 2.74
C ARG A 210 11.71 -2.94 2.42
N SER A 211 12.03 -2.73 1.14
CA SER A 211 13.09 -1.81 0.72
C SER A 211 12.70 -1.00 -0.51
N ALA A 212 13.34 0.13 -0.69
CA ALA A 212 13.20 0.97 -1.87
C ALA A 212 13.68 0.26 -3.16
N GLY A 213 14.76 -0.52 -3.03
CA GLY A 213 15.27 -1.33 -4.15
C GLY A 213 14.27 -2.37 -4.63
N ASP A 214 13.56 -3.04 -3.70
CA ASP A 214 12.54 -4.03 -4.03
C ASP A 214 11.33 -3.37 -4.73
N ALA A 215 10.90 -2.20 -4.25
CA ALA A 215 9.82 -1.45 -4.89
C ALA A 215 10.21 -1.01 -6.31
N ARG A 216 11.46 -0.56 -6.51
CA ARG A 216 11.97 -0.18 -7.83
C ARG A 216 12.00 -1.36 -8.79
N ALA A 217 12.45 -2.53 -8.34
CA ALA A 217 12.47 -3.73 -9.17
C ALA A 217 11.06 -4.17 -9.60
N MET A 218 10.08 -4.11 -8.67
CA MET A 218 8.70 -4.42 -8.99
C MET A 218 8.05 -3.36 -9.91
N LEU A 219 8.28 -2.08 -9.65
CA LEU A 219 7.75 -0.99 -10.47
C LEU A 219 8.27 -1.07 -11.91
N ALA A 220 9.57 -1.34 -12.09
CA ALA A 220 10.16 -1.53 -13.41
C ALA A 220 9.54 -2.68 -14.22
N ALA A 221 9.01 -3.70 -13.53
CA ALA A 221 8.28 -4.78 -14.18
C ALA A 221 6.82 -4.43 -14.53
N LEU A 222 6.30 -3.34 -13.97
CA LEU A 222 4.90 -2.89 -14.10
C LEU A 222 4.76 -1.64 -14.99
N THR A 223 5.85 -1.13 -15.54
CA THR A 223 5.88 0.07 -16.39
C THR A 223 6.70 -0.19 -17.64
N ALA A 224 6.42 0.55 -18.71
CA ALA A 224 7.22 0.54 -19.92
C ALA A 224 8.34 1.59 -19.85
N PRO A 225 9.43 1.43 -20.64
CA PRO A 225 10.42 2.49 -20.78
C PRO A 225 9.78 3.80 -21.25
N GLY A 226 10.03 4.87 -20.52
CA GLY A 226 9.47 6.19 -20.79
C GLY A 226 8.15 6.52 -20.08
N ASP A 227 7.53 5.58 -19.37
CA ASP A 227 6.34 5.85 -18.54
C ASP A 227 6.67 6.72 -17.32
N LEU A 228 7.90 6.68 -16.84
CA LEU A 228 8.37 7.37 -15.65
C LEU A 228 9.46 8.40 -16.00
N HIS A 229 9.45 9.51 -15.29
CA HIS A 229 10.55 10.46 -15.34
C HIS A 229 11.78 9.90 -14.60
N GLU A 230 12.97 10.35 -15.01
CA GLU A 230 14.20 10.03 -14.29
C GLU A 230 14.18 10.63 -12.88
N ALA A 231 14.86 9.97 -11.95
CA ALA A 231 14.93 10.43 -10.57
C ALA A 231 15.69 11.76 -10.48
N VAL A 232 15.11 12.70 -9.74
CA VAL A 232 15.81 13.96 -9.40
C VAL A 232 16.92 13.63 -8.40
N SER A 233 18.15 14.07 -8.72
CA SER A 233 19.28 13.98 -7.81
C SER A 233 19.17 15.07 -6.74
N ALA A 234 19.30 14.71 -5.46
CA ALA A 234 19.16 15.60 -4.31
C ALA A 234 17.84 16.40 -4.33
N PRO A 235 16.68 15.73 -4.18
CA PRO A 235 15.38 16.36 -4.31
C PRO A 235 15.14 17.43 -3.23
N ARG A 236 14.55 18.56 -3.63
CA ARG A 236 14.15 19.63 -2.71
C ARG A 236 12.88 19.24 -1.97
N LEU A 237 12.96 19.21 -0.65
CA LEU A 237 11.89 18.79 0.23
C LEU A 237 11.11 19.99 0.78
N LYS A 238 9.79 19.91 0.75
CA LYS A 238 8.87 20.75 1.50
C LYS A 238 8.15 19.88 2.53
N ALA A 239 8.01 20.36 3.76
CA ALA A 239 7.39 19.61 4.85
C ALA A 239 6.19 20.35 5.44
N TRP A 240 5.04 19.68 5.48
CA TRP A 240 3.88 20.14 6.25
C TRP A 240 3.88 19.50 7.64
N LEU A 241 3.94 20.36 8.66
CA LEU A 241 4.09 19.98 10.07
C LEU A 241 2.92 20.56 10.89
N PRO A 242 1.72 19.93 10.86
CA PRO A 242 0.53 20.39 11.59
C PRO A 242 0.57 19.95 13.06
N GLU A 243 1.36 20.63 13.88
CA GLU A 243 1.62 20.25 15.29
C GLU A 243 0.34 20.14 16.14
N ASP A 244 -0.65 20.98 15.87
CA ASP A 244 -1.95 21.00 16.55
C ASP A 244 -2.84 19.78 16.23
N ARG A 245 -2.47 19.00 15.22
CA ARG A 245 -3.23 17.84 14.74
C ARG A 245 -2.54 16.50 14.99
N LEU A 246 -1.35 16.52 15.63
CA LEU A 246 -0.50 15.36 15.79
C LEU A 246 -0.25 15.05 17.27
N ASP A 247 -0.05 13.77 17.55
CA ASP A 247 0.60 13.37 18.79
C ASP A 247 2.00 13.98 18.90
N VAL A 248 2.41 14.31 20.12
CA VAL A 248 3.69 14.97 20.40
C VAL A 248 4.88 14.17 19.88
N SER A 249 4.85 12.85 19.99
CA SER A 249 5.93 11.98 19.50
C SER A 249 6.00 11.94 17.97
N VAL A 250 4.86 11.95 17.30
CA VAL A 250 4.78 12.00 15.82
C VAL A 250 5.27 13.36 15.32
N ALA A 251 4.81 14.45 15.96
CA ALA A 251 5.24 15.80 15.60
C ALA A 251 6.77 15.95 15.77
N ALA A 252 7.33 15.49 16.92
CA ALA A 252 8.76 15.52 17.17
C ALA A 252 9.57 14.73 16.12
N ALA A 253 9.11 13.52 15.76
CA ALA A 253 9.79 12.68 14.76
C ALA A 253 9.82 13.34 13.37
N LEU A 254 8.71 13.96 12.95
CA LEU A 254 8.64 14.68 11.67
C LEU A 254 9.51 15.93 11.66
N GLN A 255 9.53 16.69 12.75
CA GLN A 255 10.41 17.85 12.91
C GLN A 255 11.89 17.46 12.87
N ASP A 256 12.26 16.39 13.60
CA ASP A 256 13.63 15.86 13.62
C ASP A 256 14.06 15.40 12.24
N PHE A 257 13.17 14.71 11.54
CA PHE A 257 13.43 14.30 10.16
C PHE A 257 13.64 15.50 9.25
N ALA A 258 12.72 16.49 9.28
CA ALA A 258 12.82 17.69 8.43
C ALA A 258 14.09 18.53 8.72
N ARG A 259 14.59 18.52 9.97
CA ARG A 259 15.84 19.23 10.33
C ARG A 259 17.09 18.63 9.69
N GLN A 260 17.09 17.35 9.36
CA GLN A 260 18.24 16.68 8.74
C GLN A 260 18.37 16.97 7.24
N TRP A 261 17.34 17.55 6.64
CA TRP A 261 17.37 18.01 5.24
C TRP A 261 17.56 19.54 5.20
N PRO A 262 18.80 20.06 4.98
CA PRO A 262 19.12 21.48 5.14
C PRO A 262 18.29 22.43 4.27
N ALA A 263 17.88 21.96 3.10
CA ALA A 263 17.05 22.71 2.16
C ALA A 263 15.54 22.46 2.32
N CYS A 264 15.10 21.83 3.44
CA CYS A 264 13.67 21.56 3.67
C CYS A 264 12.92 22.85 4.04
N GLU A 265 12.01 23.27 3.16
CA GLU A 265 11.03 24.32 3.48
C GLU A 265 9.96 23.75 4.42
N ARG A 266 9.68 24.43 5.52
CA ARG A 266 8.68 24.00 6.52
C ARG A 266 7.44 24.87 6.46
N MET A 267 6.27 24.25 6.49
CA MET A 267 4.99 24.94 6.55
C MET A 267 4.09 24.32 7.61
N HIS A 268 3.27 25.13 8.26
CA HIS A 268 2.33 24.67 9.31
C HIS A 268 0.89 24.61 8.81
N LEU A 269 0.57 25.25 7.71
CA LEU A 269 -0.77 25.29 7.13
C LEU A 269 -0.80 24.63 5.75
N LEU A 270 -1.82 23.84 5.52
CA LEU A 270 -2.20 23.29 4.20
C LEU A 270 -3.67 23.66 3.98
N PRO A 271 -3.94 24.91 3.58
CA PRO A 271 -5.29 25.46 3.58
C PRO A 271 -6.24 24.76 2.62
N GLU A 272 -5.73 24.10 1.59
CA GLU A 272 -6.50 23.34 0.61
C GLU A 272 -7.01 21.99 1.16
N LEU A 273 -6.37 21.46 2.21
CA LEU A 273 -6.65 20.09 2.69
C LEU A 273 -8.12 19.83 3.01
N PRO A 274 -8.85 20.70 3.74
CA PRO A 274 -10.26 20.44 4.04
C PRO A 274 -11.12 20.31 2.78
N LEU A 275 -10.91 21.19 1.80
CA LEU A 275 -11.65 21.14 0.54
C LEU A 275 -11.27 19.88 -0.27
N LEU A 276 -9.98 19.59 -0.42
CA LEU A 276 -9.51 18.42 -1.17
C LEU A 276 -9.97 17.09 -0.53
N THR A 277 -10.03 17.04 0.79
CA THR A 277 -10.59 15.90 1.53
C THR A 277 -12.08 15.74 1.22
N ALA A 278 -12.87 16.81 1.34
CA ALA A 278 -14.29 16.77 1.04
C ALA A 278 -14.59 16.35 -0.42
N LEU A 279 -13.82 16.86 -1.39
CA LEU A 279 -13.95 16.46 -2.79
C LEU A 279 -13.60 14.98 -3.01
N SER A 280 -12.55 14.48 -2.34
CA SER A 280 -12.18 13.07 -2.34
C SER A 280 -13.30 12.19 -1.78
N GLU A 281 -13.90 12.57 -0.65
CA GLU A 281 -15.01 11.85 -0.01
C GLU A 281 -16.27 11.83 -0.88
N ILE A 282 -16.62 12.96 -1.51
CA ILE A 282 -17.74 13.01 -2.47
C ILE A 282 -17.55 11.97 -3.58
N VAL A 283 -16.36 11.92 -4.19
CA VAL A 283 -16.06 10.96 -5.26
C VAL A 283 -16.08 9.53 -4.72
N LEU A 284 -15.39 9.27 -3.60
CA LEU A 284 -15.32 7.94 -2.97
C LEU A 284 -16.69 7.37 -2.68
N HIS A 285 -17.50 8.11 -1.93
CA HIS A 285 -18.80 7.62 -1.49
C HIS A 285 -19.79 7.46 -2.65
N HIS A 286 -19.80 8.39 -3.61
CA HIS A 286 -20.68 8.31 -4.77
C HIS A 286 -20.35 7.09 -5.64
N GLU A 287 -19.08 6.85 -5.94
CA GLU A 287 -18.65 5.70 -6.76
C GLU A 287 -18.80 4.38 -6.00
N ALA A 288 -18.51 4.34 -4.70
CA ALA A 288 -18.74 3.18 -3.85
C ALA A 288 -20.22 2.80 -3.79
N ALA A 289 -21.13 3.79 -3.68
CA ALA A 289 -22.57 3.53 -3.72
C ALA A 289 -23.01 2.91 -5.05
N ALA A 290 -22.48 3.40 -6.17
CA ALA A 290 -22.75 2.84 -7.49
C ALA A 290 -22.22 1.41 -7.62
N THR A 291 -20.98 1.16 -7.22
CA THR A 291 -20.32 -0.16 -7.25
C THR A 291 -21.09 -1.20 -6.40
N HIS A 292 -21.55 -0.80 -5.22
CA HIS A 292 -22.18 -1.71 -4.25
C HIS A 292 -23.71 -1.62 -4.20
N HIS A 293 -24.35 -0.92 -5.13
CA HIS A 293 -25.81 -0.69 -5.15
C HIS A 293 -26.62 -1.97 -4.99
N ALA A 294 -26.28 -3.02 -5.73
CA ALA A 294 -26.98 -4.30 -5.63
C ALA A 294 -26.82 -4.98 -4.26
N GLY A 295 -25.65 -4.83 -3.63
CA GLY A 295 -25.40 -5.34 -2.27
C GLY A 295 -26.17 -4.56 -1.21
N LEU A 296 -26.22 -3.24 -1.33
CA LEU A 296 -27.01 -2.34 -0.47
C LEU A 296 -28.50 -2.70 -0.52
N CYS A 297 -29.06 -2.87 -1.73
CA CYS A 297 -30.47 -3.25 -1.90
C CYS A 297 -30.81 -4.61 -1.29
N ARG A 298 -29.86 -5.55 -1.24
CA ARG A 298 -30.05 -6.87 -0.64
C ARG A 298 -29.75 -6.93 0.86
N GLY A 299 -29.16 -5.89 1.46
CA GLY A 299 -28.68 -5.93 2.85
C GLY A 299 -27.60 -6.99 3.07
N SER A 300 -26.74 -7.23 2.08
CA SER A 300 -25.76 -8.34 2.11
C SER A 300 -24.34 -7.88 2.45
N LEU A 301 -24.12 -6.58 2.65
CA LEU A 301 -22.82 -5.98 2.94
C LEU A 301 -22.55 -5.94 4.45
N SER A 302 -21.28 -5.90 4.84
CA SER A 302 -20.94 -5.61 6.24
C SER A 302 -21.06 -4.12 6.54
N GLY A 303 -21.18 -3.79 7.84
CA GLY A 303 -21.23 -2.40 8.28
C GLY A 303 -20.04 -1.54 7.83
N GLY A 304 -18.86 -2.15 7.61
CA GLY A 304 -17.69 -1.45 7.06
C GLY A 304 -17.90 -1.00 5.62
N VAL A 305 -18.51 -1.84 4.78
CA VAL A 305 -18.86 -1.49 3.39
C VAL A 305 -20.01 -0.50 3.36
N GLU A 306 -21.03 -0.71 4.20
CA GLU A 306 -22.16 0.20 4.32
C GLU A 306 -21.71 1.60 4.73
N ALA A 307 -20.79 1.74 5.68
CA ALA A 307 -20.25 3.02 6.12
C ALA A 307 -19.61 3.83 4.98
N VAL A 308 -19.02 3.15 3.98
CA VAL A 308 -18.41 3.79 2.81
C VAL A 308 -19.45 4.01 1.70
N ALA A 309 -20.38 3.09 1.48
CA ALA A 309 -21.28 3.16 0.33
C ALA A 309 -22.58 3.94 0.60
N LEU A 310 -23.19 3.83 1.81
CA LEU A 310 -24.48 4.51 2.11
C LEU A 310 -24.45 6.03 1.95
N PRO A 311 -23.39 6.76 2.39
CA PRO A 311 -23.35 8.21 2.20
C PRO A 311 -23.50 8.63 0.73
N GLY A 312 -23.00 7.81 -0.20
CA GLY A 312 -23.08 8.08 -1.63
C GLY A 312 -24.49 8.11 -2.21
N LEU A 313 -25.45 7.45 -1.55
CA LEU A 313 -26.87 7.46 -1.98
C LEU A 313 -27.53 8.82 -1.81
N VAL A 314 -27.01 9.68 -0.93
CA VAL A 314 -27.58 11.01 -0.63
C VAL A 314 -26.72 12.15 -1.18
N ILE A 315 -25.53 11.88 -1.73
CA ILE A 315 -24.70 12.87 -2.38
C ILE A 315 -25.35 13.27 -3.72
N PRO A 316 -25.66 14.57 -3.93
CA PRO A 316 -26.21 15.03 -5.21
C PRO A 316 -25.26 14.73 -6.38
N ALA A 317 -25.79 14.21 -7.48
CA ALA A 317 -24.99 13.91 -8.66
C ALA A 317 -24.24 15.14 -9.22
N ASP A 318 -24.79 16.35 -9.00
CA ASP A 318 -24.13 17.60 -9.41
C ASP A 318 -22.84 17.85 -8.60
N TRP A 319 -22.82 17.51 -7.32
CA TRP A 319 -21.61 17.64 -6.50
C TRP A 319 -20.51 16.69 -6.99
N TYR A 320 -20.88 15.45 -7.30
CA TYR A 320 -19.95 14.49 -7.86
C TYR A 320 -19.39 14.95 -9.22
N ARG A 321 -20.26 15.42 -10.14
CA ARG A 321 -19.82 15.96 -11.42
C ARG A 321 -18.91 17.17 -11.26
N ALA A 322 -19.25 18.10 -10.39
CA ALA A 322 -18.42 19.26 -10.07
C ALA A 322 -17.05 18.85 -9.51
N ALA A 323 -17.02 17.89 -8.58
CA ALA A 323 -15.77 17.38 -8.02
C ALA A 323 -14.84 16.82 -9.11
N LEU A 324 -15.37 16.05 -10.06
CA LEU A 324 -14.57 15.51 -11.18
C LEU A 324 -14.12 16.61 -12.16
N GLN A 325 -14.97 17.58 -12.46
CA GLN A 325 -14.64 18.70 -13.35
C GLN A 325 -13.54 19.59 -12.76
N ASP A 326 -13.62 19.88 -11.46
CA ASP A 326 -12.62 20.70 -10.75
C ASP A 326 -11.27 20.01 -10.54
N ARG A 327 -11.22 18.68 -10.62
CA ARG A 327 -10.05 17.87 -10.25
C ARG A 327 -8.74 18.37 -10.88
N MET A 328 -8.75 18.60 -12.20
CA MET A 328 -7.54 19.03 -12.92
C MET A 328 -7.08 20.43 -12.50
N GLN A 329 -8.01 21.34 -12.26
CA GLN A 329 -7.70 22.68 -11.77
C GLN A 329 -7.10 22.62 -10.36
N ARG A 330 -7.68 21.80 -9.46
CA ARG A 330 -7.16 21.58 -8.10
C ARG A 330 -5.77 20.94 -8.12
N ALA A 331 -5.55 19.95 -8.98
CA ALA A 331 -4.23 19.33 -9.13
C ALA A 331 -3.17 20.33 -9.60
N ARG A 332 -3.49 21.19 -10.57
CA ARG A 332 -2.59 22.26 -11.02
C ARG A 332 -2.30 23.29 -9.93
N ALA A 333 -3.32 23.72 -9.20
CA ALA A 333 -3.15 24.66 -8.09
C ALA A 333 -2.27 24.08 -6.99
N PHE A 334 -2.50 22.84 -6.59
CA PHE A 334 -1.68 22.13 -5.60
C PHE A 334 -0.23 21.96 -6.08
N PHE A 335 -0.03 21.56 -7.32
CA PHE A 335 1.30 21.47 -7.93
C PHE A 335 2.02 22.82 -7.85
N SER A 336 1.37 23.92 -8.27
CA SER A 336 1.97 25.26 -8.28
C SER A 336 2.33 25.73 -6.87
N ALA A 337 1.52 25.41 -5.86
CA ALA A 337 1.74 25.81 -4.48
C ALA A 337 2.85 25.01 -3.78
N HIS A 338 2.99 23.72 -4.11
CA HIS A 338 3.80 22.83 -3.29
C HIS A 338 4.91 22.07 -4.04
N LEU A 339 4.76 21.81 -5.34
CA LEU A 339 5.68 20.98 -6.11
C LEU A 339 6.36 21.69 -7.29
N GLN A 340 6.01 22.95 -7.58
CA GLN A 340 6.65 23.71 -8.66
C GLN A 340 8.12 24.02 -8.35
N GLN A 341 8.41 24.40 -7.11
CA GLN A 341 9.77 24.72 -6.64
C GLN A 341 10.38 23.61 -5.77
N HIS A 342 9.63 22.56 -5.46
CA HIS A 342 10.06 21.42 -4.67
C HIS A 342 9.76 20.14 -5.44
N ASP A 343 10.51 19.11 -5.15
CA ASP A 343 10.38 17.81 -5.83
C ASP A 343 9.54 16.85 -5.00
N LEU A 344 9.57 17.02 -3.66
CA LEU A 344 8.83 16.20 -2.71
C LEU A 344 8.10 17.08 -1.67
N LEU A 345 6.85 16.70 -1.36
CA LEU A 345 6.10 17.24 -0.23
C LEU A 345 5.94 16.14 0.83
N MET A 346 6.50 16.37 2.02
CA MET A 346 6.38 15.48 3.19
C MET A 346 5.16 15.86 4.02
N LEU A 347 4.41 14.83 4.45
CA LEU A 347 3.28 14.93 5.36
C LEU A 347 3.36 13.83 6.43
N PRO A 348 2.62 13.94 7.55
CA PRO A 348 2.40 12.80 8.44
C PRO A 348 1.75 11.63 7.67
N ALA A 349 2.17 10.39 7.94
CA ALA A 349 1.44 9.22 7.45
C ALA A 349 0.21 8.96 8.34
N LEU A 350 0.41 8.95 9.65
CA LEU A 350 -0.64 8.81 10.66
C LEU A 350 -0.51 9.97 11.65
N PRO A 351 -1.62 10.50 12.21
CA PRO A 351 -1.55 11.59 13.19
C PRO A 351 -1.14 11.11 14.59
N GLN A 352 -1.25 9.82 14.87
CA GLN A 352 -0.96 9.19 16.17
C GLN A 352 0.08 8.08 15.98
N PRO A 353 0.80 7.67 17.03
CA PRO A 353 1.57 6.44 17.04
C PRO A 353 0.68 5.24 16.67
N LEU A 354 1.31 4.14 16.24
CA LEU A 354 0.60 2.91 15.88
C LEU A 354 -0.37 2.49 16.99
N PRO A 355 -1.71 2.50 16.74
CA PRO A 355 -2.71 2.21 17.77
C PRO A 355 -2.84 0.71 18.05
N ASP A 356 -3.39 0.39 19.20
CA ASP A 356 -3.84 -0.96 19.48
C ASP A 356 -5.04 -1.33 18.60
N ARG A 357 -5.14 -2.62 18.26
CA ARG A 357 -6.21 -3.12 17.40
C ARG A 357 -7.61 -2.84 17.98
N ALA A 358 -7.77 -3.03 19.28
CA ALA A 358 -9.06 -2.84 19.96
C ALA A 358 -9.60 -1.41 19.81
N VAL A 359 -8.72 -0.41 19.76
CA VAL A 359 -9.13 1.01 19.65
C VAL A 359 -9.73 1.34 18.28
N VAL A 360 -9.32 0.62 17.22
CA VAL A 360 -9.75 0.87 15.83
C VAL A 360 -10.63 -0.24 15.26
N THR A 361 -11.07 -1.20 16.09
CA THR A 361 -11.93 -2.31 15.64
C THR A 361 -13.35 -2.12 16.16
N PRO A 362 -14.35 -1.91 15.28
CA PRO A 362 -15.75 -1.82 15.68
C PRO A 362 -16.20 -3.06 16.48
N GLY A 363 -16.91 -2.82 17.58
CA GLY A 363 -17.40 -3.88 18.47
C GLY A 363 -16.45 -4.28 19.59
N GLU A 364 -15.20 -3.87 19.58
CA GLU A 364 -14.27 -4.05 20.70
C GLU A 364 -14.56 -3.03 21.83
N PRO A 365 -14.36 -3.41 23.13
CA PRO A 365 -14.68 -2.52 24.26
C PRO A 365 -13.93 -1.19 24.28
N GLY A 366 -12.76 -1.12 23.64
CA GLY A 366 -11.94 0.11 23.55
C GLY A 366 -12.16 0.92 22.29
N PHE A 367 -13.12 0.56 21.44
CA PHE A 367 -13.32 1.18 20.13
C PHE A 367 -13.59 2.70 20.21
N ASP A 368 -12.79 3.46 19.48
CA ASP A 368 -12.96 4.90 19.28
C ASP A 368 -13.01 5.21 17.77
N VAL A 369 -14.17 5.63 17.29
CA VAL A 369 -14.39 5.97 15.88
C VAL A 369 -13.47 7.10 15.41
N ARG A 370 -13.07 8.03 16.28
CA ARG A 370 -12.15 9.11 15.93
C ARG A 370 -10.75 8.58 15.62
N GLN A 371 -10.30 7.60 16.40
CA GLN A 371 -9.03 6.91 16.14
C GLN A 371 -9.08 6.14 14.81
N LEU A 372 -10.18 5.44 14.53
CA LEU A 372 -10.37 4.75 13.26
C LEU A 372 -10.32 5.73 12.07
N LEU A 373 -11.09 6.83 12.16
CA LEU A 373 -11.15 7.84 11.10
C LEU A 373 -9.82 8.59 10.94
N SER A 374 -9.05 8.73 12.00
CA SER A 374 -7.75 9.41 11.95
C SER A 374 -6.73 8.70 11.05
N LEU A 375 -6.84 7.38 10.86
CA LEU A 375 -5.89 6.59 10.07
C LEU A 375 -5.79 7.04 8.60
N HIS A 376 -6.84 7.63 8.03
CA HIS A 376 -6.84 8.09 6.64
C HIS A 376 -6.88 9.62 6.47
N SER A 377 -6.76 10.39 7.55
CA SER A 377 -6.92 11.86 7.57
C SER A 377 -6.06 12.60 6.54
N PHE A 378 -4.91 12.05 6.15
CA PHE A 378 -3.96 12.69 5.25
C PHE A 378 -3.78 11.92 3.93
N MET A 379 -4.71 11.02 3.58
CA MET A 379 -4.50 10.06 2.48
C MET A 379 -5.36 10.33 1.24
N GLY A 380 -6.69 10.46 1.39
CA GLY A 380 -7.65 10.43 0.29
C GLY A 380 -7.47 11.56 -0.73
N PHE A 381 -7.12 12.77 -0.28
CA PHE A 381 -6.91 13.90 -1.18
C PHE A 381 -5.83 13.65 -2.24
N VAL A 382 -4.81 12.83 -1.92
CA VAL A 382 -3.74 12.46 -2.85
C VAL A 382 -4.29 11.60 -3.98
N ASN A 383 -5.24 10.70 -3.67
CA ASN A 383 -5.94 9.91 -4.69
C ASN A 383 -6.80 10.82 -5.58
N TYR A 384 -7.52 11.78 -4.97
CA TYR A 384 -8.31 12.76 -5.71
C TYR A 384 -7.44 13.59 -6.67
N LEU A 385 -6.26 14.04 -6.24
CA LEU A 385 -5.31 14.75 -7.11
C LEU A 385 -4.66 13.84 -8.16
N GLY A 386 -4.62 12.53 -7.94
CA GLY A 386 -4.01 11.55 -8.84
C GLY A 386 -2.48 11.46 -8.74
N PHE A 387 -1.84 12.11 -7.76
CA PHE A 387 -0.39 12.17 -7.61
C PHE A 387 0.18 10.87 -7.03
N PRO A 388 1.42 10.50 -7.37
CA PRO A 388 2.11 9.40 -6.72
C PRO A 388 2.45 9.78 -5.28
N SER A 389 2.40 8.79 -4.40
CA SER A 389 2.73 9.00 -3.00
C SER A 389 3.30 7.75 -2.36
N MET A 390 4.27 7.95 -1.49
CA MET A 390 4.96 6.89 -0.79
C MET A 390 4.90 7.13 0.72
N VAL A 391 4.72 6.04 1.47
CA VAL A 391 4.90 6.03 2.92
C VAL A 391 6.12 5.18 3.25
N ILE A 392 6.99 5.69 4.13
CA ILE A 392 8.13 4.97 4.70
C ILE A 392 8.28 5.29 6.19
N PRO A 393 8.82 4.37 7.00
CA PRO A 393 9.29 4.68 8.35
C PRO A 393 10.37 5.75 8.31
N ILE A 394 10.29 6.71 9.24
CA ILE A 394 11.30 7.77 9.40
C ILE A 394 11.93 7.77 10.80
N ALA A 395 11.25 7.17 11.77
CA ALA A 395 11.71 7.09 13.16
C ALA A 395 11.12 5.86 13.85
N ILE A 396 11.56 5.66 15.10
CA ILE A 396 11.10 4.60 15.99
C ILE A 396 10.56 5.27 17.25
N ASP A 397 9.36 4.91 17.69
CA ASP A 397 8.77 5.43 18.93
C ASP A 397 9.41 4.79 20.20
N ALA A 398 9.00 5.25 21.37
CA ALA A 398 9.50 4.73 22.66
C ALA A 398 9.17 3.23 22.91
N ARG A 399 8.21 2.67 22.16
CA ARG A 399 7.84 1.25 22.20
C ARG A 399 8.65 0.39 21.22
N GLY A 400 9.55 1.00 20.44
CA GLY A 400 10.27 0.33 19.37
C GLY A 400 9.48 0.20 18.06
N LEU A 401 8.36 0.91 17.90
CA LEU A 401 7.44 0.81 16.78
C LEU A 401 7.70 1.92 15.74
N PRO A 402 7.33 1.71 14.45
CA PRO A 402 7.59 2.67 13.39
C PRO A 402 6.74 3.94 13.54
N ILE A 403 7.37 5.09 13.35
CA ILE A 403 6.73 6.36 12.99
C ILE A 403 7.04 6.60 11.51
N SER A 404 6.01 6.79 10.70
CA SER A 404 6.13 6.91 9.26
C SER A 404 5.72 8.29 8.75
N ALA A 405 6.35 8.73 7.65
CA ALA A 405 5.94 9.91 6.90
C ALA A 405 5.45 9.52 5.51
N GLN A 406 4.57 10.35 4.97
CA GLN A 406 4.09 10.29 3.60
C GLN A 406 4.85 11.32 2.76
N PHE A 407 5.27 10.94 1.58
CA PHE A 407 5.92 11.79 0.58
C PHE A 407 5.12 11.78 -0.70
N ILE A 408 4.83 12.95 -1.25
CA ILE A 408 4.10 13.15 -2.50
C ILE A 408 5.09 13.75 -3.50
N ALA A 409 5.10 13.23 -4.74
CA ALA A 409 5.85 13.78 -5.86
C ALA A 409 4.92 14.22 -7.00
N ARG A 410 5.48 14.80 -8.04
CA ARG A 410 4.76 15.11 -9.28
C ARG A 410 4.29 13.82 -9.96
N PRO A 411 3.23 13.87 -10.77
CA PRO A 411 2.83 12.71 -11.57
C PRO A 411 3.99 12.14 -12.38
N PHE A 412 4.12 10.80 -12.37
CA PHE A 412 5.15 10.02 -13.06
C PHE A 412 6.58 10.17 -12.50
N GLU A 413 6.73 10.74 -11.29
CA GLU A 413 8.02 10.86 -10.59
C GLU A 413 8.19 9.82 -9.46
N GLU A 414 7.67 8.63 -9.62
CA GLU A 414 7.87 7.51 -8.69
C GLU A 414 9.36 7.19 -8.49
N GLN A 415 10.19 7.38 -9.51
CA GLN A 415 11.64 7.17 -9.41
C GLN A 415 12.30 8.14 -8.43
N THR A 416 11.83 9.39 -8.36
CA THR A 416 12.30 10.39 -7.38
C THR A 416 11.92 9.96 -5.95
N LEU A 417 10.67 9.49 -5.74
CA LEU A 417 10.24 8.94 -4.45
C LEU A 417 11.11 7.76 -4.02
N LEU A 418 11.37 6.82 -4.92
CA LEU A 418 12.14 5.61 -4.61
C LEU A 418 13.64 5.88 -4.43
N ALA A 419 14.21 6.85 -5.15
CA ALA A 419 15.59 7.28 -4.94
C ALA A 419 15.77 7.91 -3.55
N PHE A 420 14.85 8.81 -3.18
CA PHE A 420 14.80 9.42 -1.86
C PHE A 420 14.59 8.37 -0.74
N ALA A 421 13.68 7.42 -0.94
CA ALA A 421 13.47 6.34 0.02
C ALA A 421 14.73 5.51 0.24
N ASN A 422 15.49 5.23 -0.83
CA ASN A 422 16.74 4.48 -0.73
C ASN A 422 17.81 5.23 0.07
N GLU A 423 17.88 6.55 -0.06
CA GLU A 423 18.77 7.40 0.74
C GLU A 423 18.38 7.33 2.22
N VAL A 424 17.10 7.53 2.55
CA VAL A 424 16.58 7.43 3.92
C VAL A 424 16.80 6.03 4.51
N GLU A 425 16.58 4.96 3.70
CA GLU A 425 16.78 3.58 4.12
C GLU A 425 18.24 3.33 4.52
N LEU A 426 19.19 3.70 3.67
CA LEU A 426 20.61 3.49 3.92
C LEU A 426 21.12 4.26 5.14
N GLU A 427 20.69 5.51 5.31
CA GLU A 427 21.12 6.36 6.42
C GLU A 427 20.56 5.91 7.77
N ARG A 428 19.30 5.46 7.83
CA ARG A 428 18.58 5.22 9.08
C ARG A 428 18.38 3.75 9.44
N PHE A 429 18.22 2.90 8.43
CA PHE A 429 17.81 1.50 8.60
C PHE A 429 18.85 0.50 8.11
N GLY A 430 19.79 0.92 7.27
CA GLY A 430 20.81 0.07 6.68
C GLY A 430 20.32 -0.67 5.42
N SER A 431 21.15 -1.57 4.87
CA SER A 431 20.93 -2.23 3.59
C SER A 431 19.92 -3.39 3.59
N ASP A 432 19.36 -3.72 4.73
CA ASP A 432 18.48 -4.89 4.91
C ASP A 432 16.99 -4.54 4.86
N GLY A 433 16.65 -3.28 4.57
CA GLY A 433 15.30 -2.76 4.45
C GLY A 433 14.73 -2.18 5.74
N PHE A 434 13.65 -1.43 5.60
CA PHE A 434 12.99 -0.72 6.70
C PHE A 434 12.55 -1.64 7.84
N THR A 435 12.02 -2.81 7.53
CA THR A 435 11.36 -3.69 8.48
C THR A 435 12.32 -4.39 9.43
N ARG A 436 13.59 -4.58 9.05
CA ARG A 436 14.53 -5.38 9.86
C ARG A 436 14.89 -4.78 11.21
N ARG A 437 14.74 -3.47 11.40
CA ARG A 437 14.87 -2.87 12.72
C ARG A 437 13.73 -3.21 13.67
N PHE A 438 12.62 -3.68 13.14
CA PHE A 438 11.43 -4.08 13.92
C PHE A 438 11.33 -5.59 14.11
N THR A 439 12.13 -6.40 13.39
CA THR A 439 12.03 -7.88 13.39
C THR A 439 12.50 -8.53 14.69
N HIS A 440 13.21 -7.82 15.59
CA HIS A 440 13.45 -8.31 16.94
C HIS A 440 12.16 -8.49 17.76
N LEU A 441 11.04 -7.96 17.25
CA LEU A 441 9.71 -8.17 17.80
C LEU A 441 9.04 -9.44 17.21
N LEU A 442 9.68 -10.10 16.20
CA LEU A 442 9.14 -11.28 15.50
C LEU A 442 9.72 -12.62 16.00
N ASP A 443 10.78 -12.58 16.80
CA ASP A 443 11.40 -13.74 17.45
C ASP A 443 10.84 -13.88 18.88
#